data_5948cb3f2f32b59cdd7fcd6fcb9fb9b9
#
_entry.id   5948cb3f2f32b59cdd7fcd6fcb9fb9b9
#
_cell.length_a   1.000
_cell.length_b   1.000
_cell.length_c   1.000
_cell.angle_alpha   90.00
_cell.angle_beta   90.00
_cell.angle_gamma   90.00
#
_symmetry.space_group_name_H-M   'P 1'
#
loop_
_entity.id
_entity.type
_entity.pdbx_description
1 polymer ?
#
loop_
_entity_poly.entity_id
_entity_poly.type
_entity_poly.pdbx_seq_one_letter_code
_entity_poly.pdbx_strand_id
1 'polypeptide(L)'
;MCIRDRYCGHELSQIRTGRASTTLLENLKVDYYGVPTPLNSLATITAQEARLLVVQPFDKSIIQEIEKSIQLSELGLNPNNDGTLIRIPIPSLTEERRLELVKIINNLIEESRVSIRNIRKDLNNQVKDLKKNSEISENEEIFQLEQIQKNTDDYISKINEMQKLKEKELLDK
;
A
#
# COMPACT_ATOMS: atom_id res chain seq x y z
N MET A 1 16.05 2.70 6.42
CA MET A 1 14.92 1.85 6.89
C MET A 1 13.56 2.44 6.56
N CYS A 2 13.24 3.69 6.90
CA CYS A 2 11.93 4.31 6.60
C CYS A 2 11.43 4.26 5.15
N ILE A 3 12.33 4.22 4.15
CA ILE A 3 11.96 4.15 2.72
C ILE A 3 11.40 2.76 2.39
N ARG A 4 11.99 1.71 2.94
CA ARG A 4 11.54 0.31 2.73
C ARG A 4 10.22 0.00 3.40
N ASP A 5 10.02 0.55 4.59
CA ASP A 5 8.77 0.44 5.34
C ASP A 5 7.61 1.09 4.56
N ARG A 6 7.82 2.30 4.04
CA ARG A 6 6.87 2.98 3.16
C ARG A 6 6.62 2.22 1.85
N TYR A 7 7.66 1.64 1.25
CA TYR A 7 7.51 0.83 0.05
C TYR A 7 6.67 -0.42 0.31
N CYS A 8 6.98 -1.17 1.38
CA CYS A 8 6.18 -2.34 1.77
C CYS A 8 4.72 -1.97 2.04
N GLY A 9 4.47 -0.88 2.77
CA GLY A 9 3.12 -0.37 3.03
C GLY A 9 2.39 0.02 1.74
N HIS A 10 3.07 0.64 0.79
CA HIS A 10 2.51 1.01 -0.52
C HIS A 10 2.14 -0.23 -1.34
N GLU A 11 3.05 -1.21 -1.47
CA GLU A 11 2.77 -2.46 -2.18
C GLU A 11 1.62 -3.26 -1.54
N LEU A 12 1.59 -3.32 -0.20
CA LEU A 12 0.47 -3.95 0.52
C LEU A 12 -0.85 -3.23 0.29
N SER A 13 -0.85 -1.90 0.13
CA SER A 13 -2.06 -1.13 -0.14
C SER A 13 -2.63 -1.38 -1.55
N GLN A 14 -1.79 -1.75 -2.51
CA GLN A 14 -2.21 -2.09 -3.87
C GLN A 14 -2.87 -3.47 -3.96
N ILE A 15 -2.64 -4.35 -2.99
CA ILE A 15 -3.26 -5.67 -2.97
C ILE A 15 -4.76 -5.52 -2.70
N ARG A 16 -5.58 -5.90 -3.67
CA ARG A 16 -7.04 -5.83 -3.61
C ARG A 16 -7.59 -6.86 -2.63
N THR A 17 -8.07 -6.41 -1.49
CA THR A 17 -8.65 -7.29 -0.45
C THR A 17 -10.13 -7.60 -0.66
N GLY A 18 -10.74 -7.12 -1.74
CA GLY A 18 -12.18 -7.25 -2.00
C GLY A 18 -13.05 -6.32 -1.14
N ARG A 19 -12.40 -5.42 -0.37
CA ARG A 19 -13.08 -4.32 0.34
C ARG A 19 -12.99 -3.02 -0.45
N ALA A 20 -14.01 -2.19 -0.30
CA ALA A 20 -14.04 -0.86 -0.87
C ALA A 20 -13.00 0.04 -0.18
N SER A 21 -11.89 0.34 -0.87
CA SER A 21 -10.89 1.30 -0.42
C SER A 21 -10.83 2.47 -1.41
N THR A 22 -10.87 3.69 -0.89
CA THR A 22 -10.73 4.91 -1.71
C THR A 22 -9.41 4.96 -2.46
N THR A 23 -8.35 4.36 -1.88
CA THR A 23 -7.01 4.27 -2.50
C THR A 23 -6.98 3.55 -3.84
N LEU A 24 -7.97 2.69 -4.13
CA LEU A 24 -8.10 2.01 -5.42
C LEU A 24 -8.33 2.98 -6.58
N LEU A 25 -8.98 4.10 -6.31
CA LEU A 25 -9.35 5.11 -7.31
C LEU A 25 -8.49 6.38 -7.25
N GLU A 26 -7.69 6.59 -6.20
CA GLU A 26 -6.87 7.79 -6.01
C GLU A 26 -5.85 8.01 -7.15
N ASN A 27 -5.30 6.91 -7.67
CA ASN A 27 -4.32 6.95 -8.75
C ASN A 27 -4.94 6.98 -10.16
N LEU A 28 -6.27 6.89 -10.26
CA LEU A 28 -6.96 6.94 -11.54
C LEU A 28 -6.92 8.36 -12.12
N LYS A 29 -6.41 8.48 -13.32
CA LYS A 29 -6.41 9.74 -14.07
C LYS A 29 -7.62 9.79 -15.00
N VAL A 30 -8.37 10.85 -14.91
CA VAL A 30 -9.51 11.14 -15.77
C VAL A 30 -9.14 12.28 -16.71
N ASP A 31 -9.56 12.20 -17.96
CA ASP A 31 -9.38 13.29 -18.90
C ASP A 31 -10.36 14.42 -18.56
N TYR A 32 -9.84 15.52 -18.05
CA TYR A 32 -10.60 16.72 -17.75
C TYR A 32 -10.23 17.82 -18.75
N TYR A 33 -11.09 18.00 -19.76
CA TYR A 33 -10.88 18.96 -20.87
C TYR A 33 -9.50 18.81 -21.56
N GLY A 34 -9.07 17.57 -21.82
CA GLY A 34 -7.78 17.27 -22.46
C GLY A 34 -6.58 17.24 -21.52
N VAL A 35 -6.79 17.39 -20.20
CA VAL A 35 -5.75 17.34 -19.18
C VAL A 35 -5.96 16.12 -18.27
N PRO A 36 -5.02 15.16 -18.18
CA PRO A 36 -5.13 14.01 -17.29
C PRO A 36 -5.05 14.44 -15.83
N THR A 37 -6.19 14.50 -15.16
CA THR A 37 -6.33 14.98 -13.77
C THR A 37 -6.64 13.80 -12.83
N PRO A 38 -6.03 13.72 -11.64
CA PRO A 38 -6.35 12.67 -10.66
C PRO A 38 -7.82 12.74 -10.21
N LEU A 39 -8.48 11.59 -10.09
CA LEU A 39 -9.91 11.52 -9.76
C LEU A 39 -10.23 12.17 -8.39
N ASN A 40 -9.34 12.11 -7.42
CA ASN A 40 -9.51 12.74 -6.10
C ASN A 40 -9.60 14.28 -6.16
N SER A 41 -9.12 14.91 -7.25
CA SER A 41 -9.25 16.36 -7.48
C SER A 41 -10.56 16.75 -8.16
N LEU A 42 -11.27 15.79 -8.76
CA LEU A 42 -12.50 16.00 -9.55
C LEU A 42 -13.76 15.49 -8.83
N ALA A 43 -13.61 14.63 -7.85
CA ALA A 43 -14.72 13.98 -7.16
C ALA A 43 -14.39 13.62 -5.71
N THR A 44 -15.42 13.58 -4.88
CA THR A 44 -15.34 12.99 -3.54
C THR A 44 -15.54 11.49 -3.65
N ILE A 45 -14.58 10.70 -3.13
CA ILE A 45 -14.63 9.24 -3.13
C ILE A 45 -14.94 8.78 -1.72
N THR A 46 -16.01 8.03 -1.53
CA THR A 46 -16.42 7.49 -0.22
C THR A 46 -16.71 6.00 -0.32
N ALA A 47 -16.32 5.24 0.71
CA ALA A 47 -16.75 3.85 0.89
C ALA A 47 -18.03 3.86 1.73
N GLN A 48 -19.19 3.70 1.09
CA GLN A 48 -20.50 3.68 1.79
C GLN A 48 -20.72 2.36 2.52
N GLU A 49 -20.25 1.26 1.91
CA GLU A 49 -20.33 -0.08 2.45
C GLU A 49 -19.00 -0.80 2.23
N ALA A 50 -18.84 -1.95 2.89
CA ALA A 50 -17.60 -2.74 2.78
C ALA A 50 -17.22 -3.13 1.32
N ARG A 51 -18.19 -3.08 0.39
CA ARG A 51 -18.03 -3.46 -1.02
C ARG A 51 -18.63 -2.47 -2.02
N LEU A 52 -18.93 -1.26 -1.58
CA LEU A 52 -19.53 -0.24 -2.43
C LEU A 52 -18.73 1.06 -2.31
N LEU A 53 -18.05 1.43 -3.41
CA LEU A 53 -17.49 2.76 -3.55
C LEU A 53 -18.50 3.68 -4.22
N VAL A 54 -18.58 4.90 -3.72
CA VAL A 54 -19.40 5.96 -4.30
C VAL A 54 -18.47 7.12 -4.66
N VAL A 55 -18.55 7.51 -5.91
CA VAL A 55 -17.82 8.65 -6.45
C VAL A 55 -18.83 9.74 -6.74
N GLN A 56 -18.67 10.89 -6.10
CA GLN A 56 -19.48 12.07 -6.27
C GLN A 56 -18.66 13.16 -6.96
N PRO A 57 -18.84 13.36 -8.27
CA PRO A 57 -18.16 14.41 -9.00
C PRO A 57 -18.56 15.81 -8.51
N PHE A 58 -17.63 16.74 -8.51
CA PHE A 58 -17.92 18.15 -8.23
C PHE A 58 -18.66 18.81 -9.40
N ASP A 59 -18.34 18.36 -10.63
CA ASP A 59 -19.02 18.78 -11.85
C ASP A 59 -19.76 17.60 -12.49
N LYS A 60 -21.06 17.76 -12.71
CA LYS A 60 -21.90 16.73 -13.32
C LYS A 60 -21.58 16.47 -14.79
N SER A 61 -20.97 17.44 -15.47
CA SER A 61 -20.65 17.33 -16.90
C SER A 61 -19.60 16.24 -17.17
N ILE A 62 -18.74 15.93 -16.19
CA ILE A 62 -17.63 14.97 -16.34
C ILE A 62 -17.96 13.55 -15.89
N ILE A 63 -19.21 13.29 -15.51
CA ILE A 63 -19.64 11.96 -15.01
C ILE A 63 -19.33 10.88 -16.03
N GLN A 64 -19.57 11.13 -17.31
CA GLN A 64 -19.35 10.16 -18.39
C GLN A 64 -17.85 9.86 -18.61
N GLU A 65 -17.00 10.89 -18.53
CA GLU A 65 -15.55 10.72 -18.62
C GLU A 65 -14.99 9.93 -17.44
N ILE A 66 -15.50 10.17 -16.23
CA ILE A 66 -15.12 9.40 -15.04
C ILE A 66 -15.56 7.96 -15.20
N GLU A 67 -16.80 7.69 -15.59
CA GLU A 67 -17.31 6.35 -15.82
C GLU A 67 -16.49 5.60 -16.86
N LYS A 68 -16.21 6.22 -17.99
CA LYS A 68 -15.37 5.67 -19.06
C LYS A 68 -13.96 5.38 -18.60
N SER A 69 -13.35 6.29 -17.83
CA SER A 69 -12.00 6.11 -17.28
C SER A 69 -11.93 4.94 -16.29
N ILE A 70 -12.98 4.72 -15.49
CA ILE A 70 -13.08 3.58 -14.58
C ILE A 70 -13.25 2.27 -15.36
N GLN A 71 -14.07 2.25 -16.40
CA GLN A 71 -14.28 1.07 -17.25
C GLN A 71 -13.02 0.68 -18.05
N LEU A 72 -12.28 1.67 -18.55
CA LEU A 72 -11.02 1.46 -19.28
C LEU A 72 -9.85 1.12 -18.37
N SER A 73 -9.98 1.36 -17.08
CA SER A 73 -8.94 1.01 -16.11
C SER A 73 -8.80 -0.51 -16.00
N GLU A 74 -7.57 -0.98 -15.76
CA GLU A 74 -7.28 -2.40 -15.48
C GLU A 74 -7.92 -2.90 -14.16
N LEU A 75 -8.76 -2.05 -13.54
CA LEU A 75 -9.43 -2.37 -12.29
C LEU A 75 -10.55 -3.41 -12.46
N GLY A 76 -11.09 -3.60 -13.66
CA GLY A 76 -12.17 -4.55 -13.93
C GLY A 76 -13.44 -4.25 -13.12
N LEU A 77 -13.68 -2.97 -12.82
CA LEU A 77 -14.83 -2.51 -12.06
C LEU A 77 -15.94 -2.07 -13.02
N ASN A 78 -17.18 -2.39 -12.68
CA ASN A 78 -18.36 -1.97 -13.44
C ASN A 78 -19.04 -0.80 -12.72
N PRO A 79 -18.79 0.43 -13.11
CA PRO A 79 -19.46 1.60 -12.52
C PRO A 79 -20.94 1.62 -12.92
N ASN A 80 -21.81 2.02 -12.02
CA ASN A 80 -23.21 2.28 -12.25
C ASN A 80 -23.51 3.75 -11.99
N ASN A 81 -24.03 4.47 -12.99
CA ASN A 81 -24.22 5.90 -12.97
C ASN A 81 -25.71 6.25 -12.76
N ASP A 82 -25.99 7.04 -11.71
CA ASP A 82 -27.35 7.56 -11.40
C ASP A 82 -27.56 9.00 -11.92
N GLY A 83 -26.65 9.54 -12.75
CA GLY A 83 -26.69 10.94 -13.23
C GLY A 83 -26.19 11.98 -12.20
N THR A 84 -25.96 11.60 -10.96
CA THR A 84 -25.41 12.47 -9.89
C THR A 84 -24.26 11.82 -9.14
N LEU A 85 -24.28 10.49 -9.06
CA LEU A 85 -23.31 9.66 -8.33
C LEU A 85 -22.93 8.47 -9.20
N ILE A 86 -21.70 8.01 -9.07
CA ILE A 86 -21.23 6.76 -9.67
C ILE A 86 -21.05 5.75 -8.55
N ARG A 87 -21.79 4.64 -8.60
CA ARG A 87 -21.68 3.53 -7.67
C ARG A 87 -20.85 2.42 -8.28
N ILE A 88 -19.84 1.97 -7.55
CA ILE A 88 -18.91 0.95 -8.01
C ILE A 88 -18.98 -0.23 -7.07
N PRO A 89 -19.72 -1.29 -7.43
CA PRO A 89 -19.74 -2.53 -6.66
C PRO A 89 -18.40 -3.26 -6.82
N ILE A 90 -17.82 -3.67 -5.71
CA ILE A 90 -16.59 -4.47 -5.69
C ILE A 90 -16.98 -5.94 -5.57
N PRO A 91 -16.62 -6.79 -6.56
CA PRO A 91 -16.94 -8.20 -6.52
C PRO A 91 -16.25 -8.88 -5.34
N SER A 92 -16.94 -9.86 -4.74
CA SER A 92 -16.34 -10.68 -3.67
C SER A 92 -15.22 -11.55 -4.25
N LEU A 93 -14.13 -11.64 -3.50
CA LEU A 93 -13.07 -12.58 -3.83
C LEU A 93 -13.52 -14.02 -3.54
N THR A 94 -13.18 -14.95 -4.42
CA THR A 94 -13.30 -16.38 -4.17
C THR A 94 -12.34 -16.81 -3.06
N GLU A 95 -12.62 -17.92 -2.37
CA GLU A 95 -11.73 -18.44 -1.32
C GLU A 95 -10.34 -18.77 -1.89
N GLU A 96 -10.28 -19.37 -3.08
CA GLU A 96 -9.02 -19.66 -3.77
C GLU A 96 -8.20 -18.38 -3.99
N ARG A 97 -8.84 -17.32 -4.48
CA ARG A 97 -8.15 -16.05 -4.72
C ARG A 97 -7.66 -15.37 -3.44
N ARG A 98 -8.39 -15.52 -2.34
CA ARG A 98 -7.93 -15.04 -1.03
C ARG A 98 -6.67 -15.75 -0.59
N LEU A 99 -6.61 -17.09 -0.73
CA LEU A 99 -5.42 -17.88 -0.39
C LEU A 99 -4.21 -17.54 -1.27
N GLU A 100 -4.42 -17.27 -2.56
CA GLU A 100 -3.36 -16.79 -3.45
C GLU A 100 -2.82 -15.44 -2.98
N LEU A 101 -3.69 -14.49 -2.63
CA LEU A 101 -3.30 -13.18 -2.14
C LEU A 101 -2.53 -13.26 -0.82
N VAL A 102 -2.91 -14.17 0.09
CA VAL A 102 -2.14 -14.43 1.31
C VAL A 102 -0.72 -14.90 0.99
N LYS A 103 -0.55 -15.79 0.00
CA LYS A 103 0.80 -16.22 -0.44
C LYS A 103 1.61 -15.06 -0.99
N ILE A 104 1.00 -14.19 -1.80
CA ILE A 104 1.66 -13.00 -2.35
C ILE A 104 2.10 -12.05 -1.23
N ILE A 105 1.23 -11.80 -0.24
CA ILE A 105 1.55 -10.99 0.94
C ILE A 105 2.75 -11.59 1.70
N ASN A 106 2.73 -12.90 1.96
CA ASN A 106 3.81 -13.56 2.68
C ASN A 106 5.15 -13.43 1.95
N ASN A 107 5.18 -13.56 0.63
CA ASN A 107 6.38 -13.38 -0.18
C ASN A 107 6.89 -11.93 -0.08
N LEU A 108 6.02 -10.94 -0.26
CA LEU A 108 6.38 -9.52 -0.18
C LEU A 108 6.94 -9.15 1.21
N ILE A 109 6.32 -9.68 2.26
CA ILE A 109 6.76 -9.48 3.64
C ILE A 109 8.15 -10.10 3.87
N GLU A 110 8.38 -11.32 3.37
CA GLU A 110 9.69 -11.98 3.53
C GLU A 110 10.80 -11.26 2.75
N GLU A 111 10.53 -10.78 1.54
CA GLU A 111 11.46 -9.91 0.80
C GLU A 111 11.80 -8.64 1.57
N SER A 112 10.81 -8.04 2.23
CA SER A 112 11.02 -6.86 3.07
C SER A 112 11.88 -7.19 4.30
N ARG A 113 11.65 -8.34 4.96
CA ARG A 113 12.47 -8.82 6.08
C ARG A 113 13.92 -9.09 5.66
N VAL A 114 14.11 -9.72 4.51
CA VAL A 114 15.46 -9.96 3.95
C VAL A 114 16.17 -8.64 3.69
N SER A 115 15.48 -7.67 3.10
CA SER A 115 16.04 -6.34 2.84
C SER A 115 16.47 -5.63 4.13
N ILE A 116 15.67 -5.69 5.20
CA ILE A 116 16.01 -5.11 6.50
C ILE A 116 17.23 -5.82 7.12
N ARG A 117 17.29 -7.15 7.03
CA ARG A 117 18.45 -7.92 7.50
C ARG A 117 19.74 -7.54 6.76
N ASN A 118 19.65 -7.32 5.45
CA ASN A 118 20.80 -6.88 4.64
C ASN A 118 21.27 -5.49 5.07
N ILE A 119 20.34 -4.53 5.23
CA ILE A 119 20.68 -3.18 5.70
C ILE A 119 21.34 -3.24 7.07
N ARG A 120 20.83 -4.07 8.01
CA ARG A 120 21.46 -4.26 9.32
C ARG A 120 22.90 -4.77 9.18
N LYS A 121 23.11 -5.77 8.30
CA LYS A 121 24.45 -6.33 8.05
C LYS A 121 25.41 -5.26 7.53
N ASP A 122 24.94 -4.45 6.57
CA ASP A 122 25.76 -3.39 5.98
C ASP A 122 26.10 -2.31 7.00
N LEU A 123 25.14 -1.87 7.82
CA LEU A 123 25.37 -0.92 8.89
C LEU A 123 26.34 -1.46 9.95
N ASN A 124 26.20 -2.72 10.35
CA ASN A 124 27.11 -3.35 11.30
C ASN A 124 28.55 -3.42 10.73
N ASN A 125 28.72 -3.68 9.43
CA ASN A 125 30.02 -3.66 8.79
C ASN A 125 30.61 -2.25 8.78
N GLN A 126 29.82 -1.23 8.45
CA GLN A 126 30.26 0.17 8.49
C GLN A 126 30.73 0.59 9.90
N VAL A 127 29.97 0.24 10.94
CA VAL A 127 30.38 0.54 12.34
C VAL A 127 31.70 -0.14 12.69
N LYS A 128 31.91 -1.40 12.27
CA LYS A 128 33.17 -2.11 12.48
C LYS A 128 34.34 -1.47 11.71
N ASP A 129 34.12 -1.00 10.51
CA ASP A 129 35.12 -0.31 9.72
C ASP A 129 35.51 1.04 10.35
N LEU A 130 34.54 1.82 10.88
CA LEU A 130 34.80 3.04 11.63
C LEU A 130 35.64 2.77 12.89
N LYS A 131 35.35 1.68 13.60
CA LYS A 131 36.16 1.25 14.73
C LYS A 131 37.58 0.89 14.31
N LYS A 132 37.72 0.11 13.23
CA LYS A 132 39.03 -0.31 12.69
C LYS A 132 39.88 0.88 12.29
N ASN A 133 39.27 1.93 11.76
CA ASN A 133 39.94 3.17 11.37
C ASN A 133 40.19 4.08 12.59
N SER A 134 39.85 3.68 13.81
CA SER A 134 39.96 4.48 15.03
C SER A 134 39.13 5.78 15.02
N GLU A 135 38.06 5.83 14.23
CA GLU A 135 37.16 6.99 14.13
C GLU A 135 36.13 7.02 15.25
N ILE A 136 35.86 5.87 15.88
CA ILE A 136 34.93 5.72 17.02
C ILE A 136 35.58 4.92 18.16
N SER A 137 35.16 5.21 19.38
CA SER A 137 35.56 4.48 20.58
C SER A 137 34.82 3.13 20.69
N GLU A 138 35.31 2.24 21.55
CA GLU A 138 34.67 0.94 21.81
C GLU A 138 33.26 1.08 22.41
N ASN A 139 33.08 2.04 23.29
CA ASN A 139 31.75 2.33 23.86
C ASN A 139 30.76 2.85 22.79
N GLU A 140 31.24 3.66 21.86
CA GLU A 140 30.42 4.16 20.75
C GLU A 140 30.08 3.03 19.77
N GLU A 141 31.01 2.11 19.50
CA GLU A 141 30.73 0.91 18.68
C GLU A 141 29.58 0.11 19.30
N ILE A 142 29.68 -0.24 20.58
CA ILE A 142 28.63 -1.01 21.30
C ILE A 142 27.30 -0.27 21.22
N PHE A 143 27.29 1.00 21.53
CA PHE A 143 26.06 1.82 21.49
C PHE A 143 25.44 1.85 20.10
N GLN A 144 26.23 2.03 19.05
CA GLN A 144 25.76 2.05 17.66
C GLN A 144 25.15 0.70 17.25
N LEU A 145 25.81 -0.41 17.59
CA LEU A 145 25.34 -1.75 17.30
C LEU A 145 24.01 -2.06 18.01
N GLU A 146 23.85 -1.63 19.27
CA GLU A 146 22.59 -1.76 20.01
C GLU A 146 21.47 -0.93 19.38
N GLN A 147 21.76 0.31 18.95
CA GLN A 147 20.77 1.15 18.25
C GLN A 147 20.33 0.56 16.92
N ILE A 148 21.28 -0.01 16.14
CA ILE A 148 20.98 -0.69 14.89
C ILE A 148 20.09 -1.90 15.15
N GLN A 149 20.39 -2.70 16.19
CA GLN A 149 19.59 -3.86 16.56
C GLN A 149 18.18 -3.44 16.96
N LYS A 150 18.04 -2.48 17.87
CA LYS A 150 16.75 -1.98 18.35
C LYS A 150 15.88 -1.47 17.18
N ASN A 151 16.46 -0.62 16.33
CA ASN A 151 15.75 -0.13 15.15
C ASN A 151 15.32 -1.26 14.21
N THR A 152 16.15 -2.29 14.04
CA THR A 152 15.83 -3.46 13.22
C THR A 152 14.63 -4.21 13.77
N ASP A 153 14.61 -4.46 15.08
CA ASP A 153 13.53 -5.18 15.76
C ASP A 153 12.21 -4.39 15.70
N ASP A 154 12.27 -3.07 15.87
CA ASP A 154 11.11 -2.18 15.74
C ASP A 154 10.50 -2.22 14.32
N TYR A 155 11.34 -2.21 13.28
CA TYR A 155 10.86 -2.29 11.89
C TYR A 155 10.30 -3.67 11.54
N ILE A 156 10.92 -4.75 12.03
CA ILE A 156 10.40 -6.12 11.85
C ILE A 156 9.05 -6.27 12.55
N SER A 157 8.89 -5.69 13.75
CA SER A 157 7.62 -5.71 14.47
C SER A 157 6.51 -5.00 13.68
N LYS A 158 6.78 -3.79 13.16
CA LYS A 158 5.83 -3.04 12.32
C LYS A 158 5.42 -3.81 11.07
N ILE A 159 6.36 -4.47 10.40
CA ILE A 159 6.06 -5.30 9.22
C ILE A 159 5.17 -6.48 9.59
N ASN A 160 5.42 -7.13 10.73
CA ASN A 160 4.61 -8.24 11.21
C ASN A 160 3.18 -7.78 11.59
N GLU A 161 3.02 -6.59 12.14
CA GLU A 161 1.71 -6.00 12.43
C GLU A 161 0.94 -5.69 11.13
N MET A 162 1.61 -5.09 10.13
CA MET A 162 1.00 -4.84 8.82
C MET A 162 0.57 -6.13 8.14
N GLN A 163 1.39 -7.20 8.22
CA GLN A 163 1.03 -8.53 7.72
C GLN A 163 -0.25 -9.04 8.37
N LYS A 164 -0.31 -9.06 9.71
CA LYS A 164 -1.47 -9.56 10.46
C LYS A 164 -2.75 -8.79 10.14
N LEU A 165 -2.64 -7.45 10.03
CA LEU A 165 -3.79 -6.61 9.67
C LEU A 165 -4.29 -6.95 8.28
N LYS A 166 -3.37 -7.12 7.30
CA LYS A 166 -3.73 -7.40 5.91
C LYS A 166 -4.30 -8.80 5.73
N GLU A 167 -3.74 -9.79 6.41
CA GLU A 167 -4.28 -11.16 6.44
C GLU A 167 -5.69 -11.19 7.06
N LYS A 168 -5.90 -10.45 8.14
CA LYS A 168 -7.22 -10.32 8.76
C LYS A 168 -8.23 -9.67 7.82
N GLU A 169 -7.86 -8.59 7.11
CA GLU A 169 -8.72 -7.96 6.11
C GLU A 169 -9.14 -8.91 4.99
N LEU A 170 -8.27 -9.86 4.60
CA LEU A 170 -8.56 -10.85 3.56
C LEU A 170 -9.44 -12.00 4.06
N LEU A 171 -9.25 -12.42 5.31
CA LEU A 171 -9.91 -13.60 5.87
C LEU A 171 -11.25 -13.25 6.56
N ASP A 172 -11.42 -12.02 7.08
CA ASP A 172 -12.70 -11.57 7.62
C ASP A 172 -13.74 -11.50 6.51
N LYS A 173 -14.88 -12.20 6.76
CA LYS A 173 -16.04 -12.29 5.85
C LYS A 173 -16.90 -11.04 5.87
#